data_e3e1d652a4707cf694bb62729e4b10c9
#
_entry.id   e3e1d652a4707cf694bb62729e4b10c9
#
_cell.length_a   1.000
_cell.length_b   1.000
_cell.length_c   1.000
_cell.angle_alpha   90.00
_cell.angle_beta   90.00
_cell.angle_gamma   90.00
#
_symmetry.space_group_name_H-M   'P 1'
#
loop_
_entity.id
_entity.type
_entity.pdbx_description
1 polymer ?
#
loop_
_entity_poly.entity_id
_entity_poly.type
_entity_poly.pdbx_seq_one_letter_code
_entity_poly.pdbx_strand_id
1 'polypeptide(L)'
;MSAPIPPLALPPPRHAFVGWRLLALCYDAWPALALWFAVSAAFTAGYTYLGHHAARQNIAPFSALQWLLWACCWCVTGLYATLSWRHGGQTLGMRPWRIAVVGQHADQPPGWRALWLRYTIGTVSLLCAGLGFWWAWIDRDRLTWHDRLSRTRLLRRPRT
;
A
#
# COMPACT_ATOMS: atom_id res chain seq x y z
N MET A 1 16.37 37.71 -16.20
CA MET A 1 16.07 36.26 -16.22
C MET A 1 16.26 35.76 -14.80
N SER A 2 15.15 35.65 -14.02
CA SER A 2 15.21 35.12 -12.66
C SER A 2 15.33 33.61 -12.74
N ALA A 3 16.36 33.04 -12.09
CA ALA A 3 16.54 31.60 -12.00
C ALA A 3 15.30 30.96 -11.30
N PRO A 4 14.79 29.82 -11.78
CA PRO A 4 13.67 29.15 -11.13
C PRO A 4 14.07 28.77 -9.71
N ILE A 5 13.28 29.19 -8.73
CA ILE A 5 13.46 28.84 -7.32
C ILE A 5 13.38 27.31 -7.23
N PRO A 6 14.42 26.63 -6.71
CA PRO A 6 14.37 25.17 -6.57
C PRO A 6 13.19 24.79 -5.68
N PRO A 7 12.42 23.74 -6.06
CA PRO A 7 11.28 23.30 -5.27
C PRO A 7 11.73 22.95 -3.84
N LEU A 8 11.06 23.55 -2.86
CA LEU A 8 11.40 23.42 -1.45
C LEU A 8 11.26 21.94 -1.06
N ALA A 9 12.37 21.28 -0.81
CA ALA A 9 12.38 19.94 -0.26
C ALA A 9 11.79 20.00 1.16
N LEU A 10 10.76 19.21 1.41
CA LEU A 10 10.16 19.14 2.75
C LEU A 10 11.20 18.66 3.78
N PRO A 11 11.26 19.25 4.99
CA PRO A 11 12.17 18.79 6.02
C PRO A 11 11.87 17.34 6.41
N PRO A 12 12.87 16.58 6.91
CA PRO A 12 12.67 15.20 7.33
C PRO A 12 11.60 15.11 8.42
N PRO A 13 10.79 14.03 8.44
CA PRO A 13 9.75 13.87 9.44
C PRO A 13 10.36 13.77 10.83
N ARG A 14 9.84 14.54 11.79
CA ARG A 14 10.30 14.54 13.19
C ARG A 14 10.11 13.17 13.89
N HIS A 15 9.20 12.34 13.41
CA HIS A 15 8.85 11.03 13.97
C HIS A 15 8.69 9.97 12.88
N ALA A 16 9.10 8.73 13.18
CA ALA A 16 8.97 7.59 12.28
C ALA A 16 7.50 7.12 12.06
N PHE A 17 6.59 7.52 12.96
CA PHE A 17 5.17 7.16 12.95
C PHE A 17 4.89 5.65 12.83
N VAL A 18 5.80 4.77 13.27
CA VAL A 18 5.69 3.31 13.09
C VAL A 18 4.38 2.78 13.67
N GLY A 19 4.01 3.16 14.90
CA GLY A 19 2.77 2.73 15.53
C GLY A 19 1.52 3.13 14.72
N TRP A 20 1.47 4.38 14.23
CA TRP A 20 0.36 4.85 13.40
C TRP A 20 0.29 4.15 12.04
N ARG A 21 1.44 3.77 11.48
CA ARG A 21 1.51 2.97 10.24
C ARG A 21 0.93 1.57 10.45
N LEU A 22 1.28 0.90 11.55
CA LEU A 22 0.76 -0.42 11.89
C LEU A 22 -0.74 -0.37 12.18
N LEU A 23 -1.21 0.62 12.93
CA LEU A 23 -2.65 0.80 13.15
C LEU A 23 -3.39 1.06 11.83
N ALA A 24 -2.85 1.89 10.95
CA ALA A 24 -3.43 2.13 9.63
C ALA A 24 -3.51 0.83 8.82
N LEU A 25 -2.47 -0.02 8.84
CA LEU A 25 -2.49 -1.33 8.18
C LEU A 25 -3.56 -2.26 8.77
N CYS A 26 -3.74 -2.29 10.09
CA CYS A 26 -4.81 -3.07 10.72
C CYS A 26 -6.21 -2.62 10.25
N TYR A 27 -6.41 -1.31 10.11
CA TYR A 27 -7.68 -0.79 9.58
C TYR A 27 -7.84 -1.06 8.09
N ASP A 28 -6.77 -0.99 7.29
CA ASP A 28 -6.78 -1.29 5.86
C ASP A 28 -6.94 -2.79 5.58
N ALA A 29 -6.74 -3.65 6.57
CA ALA A 29 -7.03 -5.08 6.44
C ALA A 29 -8.52 -5.35 6.13
N TRP A 30 -9.45 -4.57 6.67
CA TRP A 30 -10.88 -4.76 6.42
C TRP A 30 -11.29 -4.55 4.95
N PRO A 31 -10.99 -3.40 4.31
CA PRO A 31 -11.25 -3.24 2.89
C PRO A 31 -10.47 -4.25 2.03
N ALA A 32 -9.24 -4.61 2.40
CA ALA A 32 -8.47 -5.62 1.70
C ALA A 32 -9.14 -7.00 1.75
N LEU A 33 -9.61 -7.44 2.93
CA LEU A 33 -10.36 -8.69 3.09
C LEU A 33 -11.66 -8.69 2.28
N ALA A 34 -12.41 -7.58 2.27
CA ALA A 34 -13.61 -7.46 1.46
C ALA A 34 -13.30 -7.61 -0.04
N LEU A 35 -12.24 -6.99 -0.53
CA LEU A 35 -11.76 -7.13 -1.91
C LEU A 35 -11.33 -8.57 -2.21
N TRP A 36 -10.59 -9.21 -1.32
CA TRP A 36 -10.16 -10.60 -1.48
C TRP A 36 -11.35 -11.55 -1.50
N PHE A 37 -12.35 -11.33 -0.65
CA PHE A 37 -13.58 -12.11 -0.67
C PHE A 37 -14.30 -11.98 -2.01
N ALA A 38 -14.47 -10.76 -2.54
CA ALA A 38 -15.11 -10.53 -3.82
C ALA A 38 -14.35 -11.20 -4.98
N VAL A 39 -13.02 -11.06 -5.02
CA VAL A 39 -12.17 -11.72 -6.02
C VAL A 39 -12.27 -13.24 -5.90
N SER A 40 -12.17 -13.80 -4.70
CA SER A 40 -12.26 -15.24 -4.46
C SER A 40 -13.62 -15.80 -4.85
N ALA A 41 -14.70 -15.07 -4.55
CA ALA A 41 -16.06 -15.46 -4.96
C ALA A 41 -16.20 -15.49 -6.49
N ALA A 42 -15.66 -14.49 -7.19
CA ALA A 42 -15.66 -14.45 -8.65
C ALA A 42 -14.85 -15.62 -9.27
N PHE A 43 -13.68 -15.92 -8.71
CA PHE A 43 -12.86 -17.06 -9.14
C PHE A 43 -13.56 -18.40 -8.90
N THR A 44 -14.17 -18.59 -7.73
CA THR A 44 -14.91 -19.80 -7.40
C THR A 44 -16.14 -19.97 -8.31
N ALA A 45 -16.88 -18.90 -8.52
CA ALA A 45 -18.01 -18.93 -9.46
C ALA A 45 -17.55 -19.28 -10.90
N GLY A 46 -16.49 -18.65 -11.39
CA GLY A 46 -15.90 -18.97 -12.69
C GLY A 46 -15.44 -20.43 -12.76
N TYR A 47 -14.77 -20.94 -11.75
CA TYR A 47 -14.32 -22.33 -11.69
C TYR A 47 -15.49 -23.32 -11.73
N THR A 48 -16.55 -23.05 -10.98
CA THR A 48 -17.71 -23.92 -10.90
C THR A 48 -18.56 -23.87 -12.20
N TYR A 49 -18.92 -22.68 -12.64
CA TYR A 49 -19.88 -22.53 -13.75
C TYR A 49 -19.23 -22.64 -15.13
N LEU A 50 -18.05 -22.06 -15.35
CA LEU A 50 -17.34 -22.09 -16.64
C LEU A 50 -16.52 -23.38 -16.79
N GLY A 51 -15.93 -23.86 -15.68
CA GLY A 51 -15.17 -25.12 -15.68
C GLY A 51 -16.01 -26.39 -15.56
N HIS A 52 -17.34 -26.26 -15.37
CA HIS A 52 -18.27 -27.40 -15.20
C HIS A 52 -17.85 -28.33 -14.06
N HIS A 53 -17.23 -27.79 -13.00
CA HIS A 53 -16.82 -28.55 -11.82
C HIS A 53 -17.97 -28.68 -10.82
N ALA A 54 -17.98 -29.76 -10.03
CA ALA A 54 -18.98 -29.93 -8.99
C ALA A 54 -18.91 -28.78 -7.96
N ALA A 55 -20.09 -28.32 -7.47
CA ALA A 55 -20.17 -27.17 -6.56
C ALA A 55 -19.38 -27.32 -5.23
N ARG A 56 -18.99 -28.54 -4.88
CA ARG A 56 -18.15 -28.83 -3.70
C ARG A 56 -16.66 -29.03 -4.02
N GLN A 57 -16.28 -28.90 -5.29
CA GLN A 57 -14.89 -29.06 -5.72
C GLN A 57 -14.17 -27.72 -5.64
N ASN A 58 -13.20 -27.63 -4.74
CA ASN A 58 -12.38 -26.45 -4.57
C ASN A 58 -11.21 -26.42 -5.55
N ILE A 59 -10.68 -25.21 -5.82
CA ILE A 59 -9.43 -25.03 -6.55
C ILE A 59 -8.33 -25.80 -5.85
N ALA A 60 -7.60 -26.65 -6.59
CA ALA A 60 -6.54 -27.46 -6.01
C ALA A 60 -5.43 -26.57 -5.40
N PRO A 61 -4.95 -26.92 -4.19
CA PRO A 61 -3.85 -26.21 -3.55
C PRO A 61 -2.60 -26.18 -4.47
N PHE A 62 -1.89 -25.06 -4.48
CA PHE A 62 -0.68 -24.82 -5.29
C PHE A 62 -0.87 -24.96 -6.82
N SER A 63 -2.10 -25.01 -7.31
CA SER A 63 -2.37 -25.00 -8.74
C SER A 63 -2.06 -23.62 -9.35
N ALA A 64 -1.88 -23.58 -10.69
CA ALA A 64 -1.68 -22.32 -11.41
C ALA A 64 -2.85 -21.34 -11.18
N LEU A 65 -4.08 -21.86 -11.06
CA LEU A 65 -5.26 -21.05 -10.80
C LEU A 65 -5.23 -20.43 -9.39
N GLN A 66 -4.74 -21.16 -8.40
CA GLN A 66 -4.53 -20.64 -7.04
C GLN A 66 -3.50 -19.50 -7.02
N TRP A 67 -2.39 -19.67 -7.71
CA TRP A 67 -1.37 -18.63 -7.83
C TRP A 67 -1.91 -17.39 -8.55
N LEU A 68 -2.70 -17.59 -9.61
CA LEU A 68 -3.38 -16.50 -10.30
C LEU A 68 -4.35 -15.76 -9.37
N LEU A 69 -5.13 -16.48 -8.57
CA LEU A 69 -6.03 -15.89 -7.56
C LEU A 69 -5.25 -15.01 -6.58
N TRP A 70 -4.13 -15.49 -6.04
CA TRP A 70 -3.29 -14.70 -5.12
C TRP A 70 -2.69 -13.46 -5.79
N ALA A 71 -2.23 -13.61 -7.03
CA ALA A 71 -1.73 -12.48 -7.80
C ALA A 71 -2.83 -11.42 -8.03
N CYS A 72 -4.06 -11.85 -8.36
CA CYS A 72 -5.21 -10.95 -8.51
C CYS A 72 -5.55 -10.25 -7.19
N CYS A 73 -5.59 -10.95 -6.07
CA CYS A 73 -5.82 -10.37 -4.74
C CYS A 73 -4.77 -9.32 -4.41
N TRP A 74 -3.49 -9.62 -4.67
CA TRP A 74 -2.38 -8.68 -4.47
C TRP A 74 -2.50 -7.45 -5.37
N CYS A 75 -2.80 -7.64 -6.66
CA CYS A 75 -2.98 -6.55 -7.62
C CYS A 75 -4.16 -5.64 -7.25
N VAL A 76 -5.31 -6.20 -6.87
CA VAL A 76 -6.50 -5.42 -6.48
C VAL A 76 -6.25 -4.62 -5.22
N THR A 77 -5.56 -5.19 -4.23
CA THR A 77 -5.15 -4.47 -3.01
C THR A 77 -4.16 -3.36 -3.35
N GLY A 78 -3.20 -3.62 -4.23
CA GLY A 78 -2.25 -2.63 -4.71
C GLY A 78 -2.92 -1.49 -5.45
N LEU A 79 -3.92 -1.80 -6.28
CA LEU A 79 -4.71 -0.80 -6.98
C LEU A 79 -5.52 0.06 -6.00
N TYR A 80 -6.18 -0.55 -5.02
CA TYR A 80 -6.86 0.17 -3.95
C TYR A 80 -5.92 1.14 -3.22
N ALA A 81 -4.76 0.66 -2.79
CA ALA A 81 -3.78 1.47 -2.06
C ALA A 81 -3.23 2.62 -2.92
N THR A 82 -2.78 2.32 -4.14
CA THR A 82 -2.16 3.30 -5.04
C THR A 82 -3.16 4.35 -5.51
N LEU A 83 -4.40 3.98 -5.84
CA LEU A 83 -5.49 4.91 -6.15
C LEU A 83 -5.79 5.84 -4.97
N SER A 84 -5.91 5.27 -3.77
CA SER A 84 -6.18 6.02 -2.54
C SER A 84 -5.06 7.04 -2.25
N TRP A 85 -3.80 6.63 -2.38
CA TRP A 85 -2.65 7.54 -2.21
C TRP A 85 -2.57 8.60 -3.31
N ARG A 86 -2.91 8.24 -4.56
CA ARG A 86 -2.84 9.17 -5.70
C ARG A 86 -3.88 10.29 -5.60
N HIS A 87 -5.13 9.96 -5.24
CA HIS A 87 -6.24 10.90 -5.23
C HIS A 87 -6.42 11.66 -3.90
N GLY A 88 -6.09 11.02 -2.79
CA GLY A 88 -6.31 11.63 -1.46
C GLY A 88 -5.08 11.62 -0.55
N GLY A 89 -4.01 10.98 -0.96
CA GLY A 89 -2.81 10.77 -0.12
C GLY A 89 -3.03 9.78 1.01
N GLN A 90 -4.24 9.26 1.20
CA GLN A 90 -4.63 8.45 2.36
C GLN A 90 -5.51 7.28 1.95
N THR A 91 -5.22 6.09 2.49
CA THR A 91 -6.15 4.96 2.48
C THR A 91 -7.24 5.15 3.54
N LEU A 92 -8.25 4.29 3.55
CA LEU A 92 -9.30 4.32 4.57
C LEU A 92 -8.71 4.16 5.98
N GLY A 93 -7.75 3.24 6.15
CA GLY A 93 -7.07 3.01 7.42
C GLY A 93 -6.16 4.15 7.88
N MET A 94 -5.70 5.00 6.97
CA MET A 94 -4.85 6.15 7.29
C MET A 94 -5.63 7.38 7.77
N ARG A 95 -6.91 7.48 7.41
CA ARG A 95 -7.77 8.66 7.71
C ARG A 95 -7.91 8.96 9.20
N PRO A 96 -8.20 7.99 10.09
CA PRO A 96 -8.34 8.25 11.52
C PRO A 96 -7.07 8.85 12.15
N TRP A 97 -5.91 8.44 11.65
CA TRP A 97 -4.60 8.88 12.14
C TRP A 97 -4.08 10.14 11.46
N ARG A 98 -4.80 10.65 10.45
CA ARG A 98 -4.44 11.84 9.67
C ARG A 98 -3.06 11.77 9.02
N ILE A 99 -2.57 10.57 8.76
CA ILE A 99 -1.31 10.37 8.04
C ILE A 99 -1.59 10.31 6.53
N ALA A 100 -0.73 10.96 5.76
CA ALA A 100 -0.86 11.01 4.30
C ALA A 100 0.48 10.74 3.63
N VAL A 101 0.44 10.03 2.51
CA VAL A 101 1.58 9.81 1.64
C VAL A 101 1.76 11.03 0.74
N VAL A 102 2.97 11.58 0.74
CA VAL A 102 3.35 12.70 -0.12
C VAL A 102 4.62 12.36 -0.87
N GLY A 103 4.82 13.01 -2.01
CA GLY A 103 6.07 12.94 -2.76
C GLY A 103 7.22 13.63 -2.03
N GLN A 104 8.40 13.51 -2.58
CA GLN A 104 9.60 14.19 -2.07
C GLN A 104 9.48 15.73 -2.18
N HIS A 105 8.73 16.21 -3.16
CA HIS A 105 8.40 17.61 -3.37
C HIS A 105 6.94 17.85 -2.97
N ALA A 106 6.69 18.90 -2.19
CA ALA A 106 5.37 19.19 -1.61
C ALA A 106 4.28 19.47 -2.66
N ASP A 107 4.67 19.96 -3.81
CA ASP A 107 3.76 20.54 -4.81
C ASP A 107 3.13 19.52 -5.77
N GLN A 108 3.59 18.26 -5.77
CA GLN A 108 3.08 17.25 -6.68
C GLN A 108 2.75 15.93 -5.97
N PRO A 109 1.59 15.34 -6.28
CA PRO A 109 1.28 14.00 -5.77
C PRO A 109 2.26 12.98 -6.36
N PRO A 110 2.62 11.93 -5.59
CA PRO A 110 3.56 10.90 -6.05
C PRO A 110 3.10 10.26 -7.35
N GLY A 111 4.03 10.01 -8.27
CA GLY A 111 3.75 9.33 -9.53
C GLY A 111 3.35 7.86 -9.32
N TRP A 112 2.62 7.27 -10.27
CA TRP A 112 2.16 5.87 -10.22
C TRP A 112 3.29 4.87 -9.96
N ARG A 113 4.45 5.05 -10.61
CA ARG A 113 5.62 4.18 -10.41
C ARG A 113 6.11 4.21 -8.96
N ALA A 114 6.17 5.38 -8.35
CA ALA A 114 6.58 5.53 -6.96
C ALA A 114 5.57 4.86 -6.01
N LEU A 115 4.28 4.98 -6.27
CA LEU A 115 3.22 4.38 -5.45
C LEU A 115 3.21 2.84 -5.56
N TRP A 116 3.34 2.29 -6.76
CA TRP A 116 3.48 0.84 -6.94
C TRP A 116 4.75 0.30 -6.31
N LEU A 117 5.88 0.99 -6.49
CA LEU A 117 7.14 0.62 -5.83
C LEU A 117 6.99 0.65 -4.31
N ARG A 118 6.33 1.67 -3.76
CA ARG A 118 5.99 1.77 -2.35
C ARG A 118 5.19 0.55 -1.87
N TYR A 119 4.13 0.19 -2.61
CA TYR A 119 3.27 -0.95 -2.28
C TYR A 119 4.06 -2.27 -2.30
N THR A 120 4.81 -2.53 -3.38
CA THR A 120 5.61 -3.74 -3.55
C THR A 120 6.65 -3.90 -2.44
N ILE A 121 7.44 -2.84 -2.15
CA ILE A 121 8.45 -2.87 -1.08
C ILE A 121 7.79 -2.97 0.29
N GLY A 122 6.63 -2.35 0.49
CA GLY A 122 5.83 -2.52 1.69
C GLY A 122 5.40 -3.96 1.89
N THR A 123 4.93 -4.64 0.83
CA THR A 123 4.59 -6.07 0.86
C THR A 123 5.80 -6.93 1.21
N VAL A 124 6.94 -6.71 0.55
CA VAL A 124 8.20 -7.43 0.86
C VAL A 124 8.60 -7.20 2.32
N SER A 125 8.52 -5.96 2.80
CA SER A 125 8.82 -5.64 4.20
C SER A 125 7.91 -6.39 5.18
N LEU A 126 6.62 -6.54 4.88
CA LEU A 126 5.68 -7.30 5.72
C LEU A 126 6.01 -8.79 5.71
N LEU A 127 6.35 -9.36 4.55
CA LEU A 127 6.78 -10.76 4.43
C LEU A 127 8.07 -11.02 5.21
N CYS A 128 8.95 -10.02 5.33
CA CYS A 128 10.14 -10.04 6.18
C CYS A 128 9.84 -9.61 7.63
N ALA A 129 8.72 -10.01 8.21
CA ALA A 129 8.32 -9.68 9.58
C ALA A 129 8.32 -8.17 9.90
N GLY A 130 8.07 -7.33 8.89
CA GLY A 130 8.00 -5.88 9.06
C GLY A 130 9.35 -5.18 9.22
N LEU A 131 10.47 -5.82 8.92
CA LEU A 131 11.81 -5.24 9.08
C LEU A 131 11.95 -3.84 8.47
N GLY A 132 11.34 -3.61 7.31
CA GLY A 132 11.40 -2.30 6.66
C GLY A 132 10.62 -1.21 7.39
N PHE A 133 9.64 -1.56 8.24
CA PHE A 133 8.96 -0.61 9.14
C PHE A 133 9.81 -0.31 10.36
N TRP A 134 10.42 -1.33 10.97
CA TRP A 134 11.29 -1.20 12.13
C TRP A 134 12.55 -0.42 11.79
N TRP A 135 13.04 -0.51 10.55
CA TRP A 135 14.18 0.26 10.05
C TRP A 135 14.04 1.77 10.31
N ALA A 136 12.83 2.32 10.25
CA ALA A 136 12.59 3.74 10.49
C ALA A 136 12.94 4.23 11.92
N TRP A 137 13.18 3.34 12.88
CA TRP A 137 13.68 3.70 14.19
C TRP A 137 15.19 3.91 14.22
N ILE A 138 15.92 3.21 13.35
CA ILE A 138 17.38 3.25 13.25
C ILE A 138 17.81 4.30 12.22
N ASP A 139 17.00 4.53 11.21
CA ASP A 139 17.31 5.45 10.12
C ASP A 139 17.38 6.92 10.59
N ARG A 140 18.41 7.65 10.14
CA ARG A 140 18.61 9.06 10.48
C ARG A 140 17.46 9.95 10.01
N ASP A 141 16.88 9.65 8.84
CA ASP A 141 15.79 10.39 8.25
C ASP A 141 14.41 9.88 8.70
N ARG A 142 14.35 8.88 9.60
CA ARG A 142 13.12 8.26 10.08
C ARG A 142 12.24 7.69 8.98
N LEU A 143 12.85 7.25 7.86
CA LEU A 143 12.18 6.68 6.71
C LEU A 143 12.17 5.14 6.77
N THR A 144 11.06 4.55 6.35
CA THR A 144 10.97 3.11 6.12
C THR A 144 11.60 2.74 4.76
N TRP A 145 11.86 1.46 4.52
CA TRP A 145 12.40 1.02 3.22
C TRP A 145 11.54 1.47 2.05
N HIS A 146 10.22 1.29 2.15
CA HIS A 146 9.30 1.70 1.10
C HIS A 146 9.22 3.22 0.93
N ASP A 147 9.38 4.02 1.99
CA ASP A 147 9.47 5.48 1.87
C ASP A 147 10.72 5.91 1.11
N ARG A 148 11.87 5.33 1.48
CA ARG A 148 13.18 5.69 0.90
C ARG A 148 13.28 5.31 -0.56
N LEU A 149 12.94 4.06 -0.92
CA LEU A 149 13.06 3.54 -2.27
C LEU A 149 12.03 4.16 -3.23
N SER A 150 10.82 4.45 -2.76
CA SER A 150 9.78 5.10 -3.57
C SER A 150 9.91 6.64 -3.62
N ARG A 151 10.87 7.21 -2.90
CA ARG A 151 11.02 8.67 -2.74
C ARG A 151 9.71 9.35 -2.30
N THR A 152 8.98 8.69 -1.41
CA THR A 152 7.77 9.20 -0.79
C THR A 152 7.97 9.27 0.71
N ARG A 153 7.10 9.98 1.40
CA ARG A 153 7.13 10.06 2.87
C ARG A 153 5.74 10.18 3.45
N LEU A 154 5.61 9.91 4.74
CA LEU A 154 4.38 10.15 5.48
C LEU A 154 4.45 11.51 6.17
N LEU A 155 3.37 12.29 6.02
CA LEU A 155 3.13 13.50 6.79
C LEU A 155 1.84 13.36 7.60
N ARG A 156 1.81 13.99 8.76
CA ARG A 156 0.59 14.12 9.56
C ARG A 156 -0.08 15.45 9.22
N ARG A 157 -1.36 15.40 8.82
CA ARG A 157 -2.15 16.59 8.56
C ARG A 157 -2.53 17.29 9.87
N PRO A 158 -2.47 18.63 9.95
CA PRO A 158 -2.91 19.37 11.13
C PRO A 158 -4.41 19.15 11.39
N ARG A 159 -4.84 19.48 12.60
CA ARG A 159 -6.29 19.62 12.91
C ARG A 159 -6.78 20.91 12.27
N THR A 160 -7.67 20.82 11.32
CA THR A 160 -8.54 21.93 10.93
C THR A 160 -9.71 22.00 11.88
#